data_37cf0502b00996489e7ac4857eaaf3e0
#
_entry.id   37cf0502b00996489e7ac4857eaaf3e0
#
_cell.length_a   1.000
_cell.length_b   1.000
_cell.length_c   1.000
_cell.angle_alpha   90.00
_cell.angle_beta   90.00
_cell.angle_gamma   90.00
#
_symmetry.space_group_name_H-M   'P 1'
#
loop_
_entity.id
_entity.type
_entity.pdbx_description
1 polymer ?
#
loop_
_entity_poly.entity_id
_entity_poly.type
_entity_poly.pdbx_seq_one_letter_code
_entity_poly.pdbx_strand_id
1 'polypeptide(L)'
;MTEGSDGVDERIMDAALERILQVGIRRASLEDIARRAELSRITIHRRFAGKDNLIEAVLARETRRMLAEVTAIATTTADVDAQIEDTMLYVLLQTRIHRLVTQLLRVAPEEALRFSTVQGERLVSIGIDYIVGMLTHAQAAGLVDDYDPRPVAELVARLAHSLMLTPGGGGVDFTDDAHARAFVRTTIVPLMKHGITRPDEEPTHDHVRDHPGTAPRPAP
;
A
#
# COMPACT_ATOMS: atom_id res chain seq x y z
N MET A 1 21.10 -13.89 -24.23
CA MET A 1 22.20 -13.36 -23.40
C MET A 1 21.70 -12.53 -22.20
N THR A 2 20.46 -12.69 -21.75
CA THR A 2 19.82 -11.93 -20.66
C THR A 2 19.90 -12.64 -19.30
N GLU A 3 19.86 -13.94 -19.23
CA GLU A 3 19.84 -14.70 -17.96
C GLU A 3 21.08 -14.48 -17.06
N GLY A 4 22.25 -14.26 -17.62
CA GLY A 4 23.48 -13.99 -16.83
C GLY A 4 23.52 -12.57 -16.26
N SER A 5 22.81 -11.61 -16.84
CA SER A 5 22.76 -10.22 -16.36
C SER A 5 21.85 -10.09 -15.15
N ASP A 6 20.66 -10.71 -15.21
CA ASP A 6 19.65 -10.65 -14.14
C ASP A 6 20.15 -11.34 -12.86
N GLY A 7 20.83 -12.48 -12.98
CA GLY A 7 21.40 -13.19 -11.84
C GLY A 7 22.52 -12.40 -11.11
N VAL A 8 23.28 -11.58 -11.86
CA VAL A 8 24.29 -10.70 -11.24
C VAL A 8 23.62 -9.53 -10.51
N ASP A 9 22.57 -8.94 -11.08
CA ASP A 9 21.85 -7.84 -10.45
C ASP A 9 21.13 -8.30 -9.19
N GLU A 10 20.50 -9.47 -9.19
CA GLU A 10 19.89 -10.07 -8.00
C GLU A 10 20.93 -10.29 -6.89
N ARG A 11 22.11 -10.83 -7.22
CA ARG A 11 23.18 -11.04 -6.24
C ARG A 11 23.70 -9.75 -5.64
N ILE A 12 23.81 -8.67 -6.43
CA ILE A 12 24.19 -7.34 -5.94
C ILE A 12 23.11 -6.79 -5.01
N MET A 13 21.84 -6.90 -5.39
CA MET A 13 20.72 -6.43 -4.59
C MET A 13 20.56 -7.22 -3.29
N ASP A 14 20.82 -8.53 -3.28
CA ASP A 14 20.82 -9.34 -2.06
C ASP A 14 21.93 -8.91 -1.11
N ALA A 15 23.16 -8.73 -1.60
CA ALA A 15 24.27 -8.25 -0.81
C ALA A 15 24.01 -6.83 -0.25
N ALA A 16 23.36 -5.98 -1.03
CA ALA A 16 22.96 -4.64 -0.61
C ALA A 16 21.88 -4.68 0.48
N LEU A 17 20.83 -5.49 0.30
CA LEU A 17 19.78 -5.68 1.29
C LEU A 17 20.34 -6.19 2.62
N GLU A 18 21.17 -7.21 2.60
CA GLU A 18 21.81 -7.73 3.82
C GLU A 18 22.64 -6.64 4.52
N ARG A 19 23.39 -5.85 3.75
CA ARG A 19 24.20 -4.77 4.36
C ARG A 19 23.36 -3.66 4.94
N ILE A 20 22.28 -3.27 4.25
CA ILE A 20 21.29 -2.30 4.75
C ILE A 20 20.68 -2.79 6.07
N LEU A 21 20.29 -4.07 6.14
CA LEU A 21 19.71 -4.66 7.34
C LEU A 21 20.70 -4.72 8.53
N GLN A 22 22.00 -4.75 8.27
CA GLN A 22 23.01 -4.79 9.32
C GLN A 22 23.37 -3.42 9.89
N VAL A 23 23.47 -2.40 9.05
CA VAL A 23 24.07 -1.12 9.44
C VAL A 23 23.26 0.11 9.07
N GLY A 24 22.12 -0.04 8.40
CA GLY A 24 21.32 1.04 7.84
C GLY A 24 21.79 1.49 6.45
N ILE A 25 20.96 2.30 5.80
CA ILE A 25 21.16 2.76 4.43
C ILE A 25 22.43 3.64 4.30
N ARG A 26 22.61 4.58 5.24
CA ARG A 26 23.73 5.54 5.17
C ARG A 26 25.08 4.86 5.30
N ARG A 27 25.20 3.88 6.20
CA ARG A 27 26.45 3.16 6.49
C ARG A 27 26.76 2.03 5.52
N ALA A 28 25.79 1.57 4.71
CA ALA A 28 26.03 0.59 3.67
C ALA A 28 26.89 1.20 2.58
N SER A 29 28.15 0.74 2.44
CA SER A 29 29.11 1.23 1.43
C SER A 29 29.09 0.35 0.19
N LEU A 30 29.38 0.92 -1.00
CA LEU A 30 29.53 0.15 -2.22
C LEU A 30 30.68 -0.85 -2.15
N GLU A 31 31.74 -0.55 -1.39
CA GLU A 31 32.87 -1.44 -1.14
C GLU A 31 32.46 -2.69 -0.37
N ASP A 32 31.68 -2.52 0.70
CA ASP A 32 31.18 -3.63 1.49
C ASP A 32 30.22 -4.51 0.70
N ILE A 33 29.33 -3.87 -0.08
CA ILE A 33 28.38 -4.58 -0.95
C ILE A 33 29.13 -5.35 -2.04
N ALA A 34 30.12 -4.73 -2.68
CA ALA A 34 30.94 -5.38 -3.71
C ALA A 34 31.68 -6.61 -3.18
N ARG A 35 32.33 -6.47 -2.02
CA ARG A 35 33.00 -7.59 -1.35
C ARG A 35 32.05 -8.74 -1.04
N ARG A 36 30.85 -8.43 -0.55
CA ARG A 36 29.83 -9.43 -0.21
C ARG A 36 29.23 -10.11 -1.46
N ALA A 37 29.04 -9.35 -2.54
CA ALA A 37 28.57 -9.85 -3.81
C ALA A 37 29.66 -10.60 -4.61
N GLU A 38 30.90 -10.63 -4.12
CA GLU A 38 32.09 -11.17 -4.81
C GLU A 38 32.32 -10.51 -6.18
N LEU A 39 32.13 -9.19 -6.24
CA LEU A 39 32.25 -8.37 -7.44
C LEU A 39 33.15 -7.15 -7.19
N SER A 40 33.57 -6.50 -8.27
CA SER A 40 34.26 -5.21 -8.16
C SER A 40 33.25 -4.06 -7.95
N ARG A 41 33.67 -3.01 -7.22
CA ARG A 41 32.89 -1.76 -7.11
C ARG A 41 32.57 -1.16 -8.47
N ILE A 42 33.48 -1.28 -9.45
CA ILE A 42 33.28 -0.80 -10.82
C ILE A 42 32.10 -1.55 -11.48
N THR A 43 31.99 -2.85 -11.24
CA THR A 43 30.89 -3.66 -11.74
C THR A 43 29.54 -3.17 -11.22
N ILE A 44 29.44 -2.90 -9.92
CA ILE A 44 28.23 -2.35 -9.30
C ILE A 44 27.89 -0.97 -9.87
N HIS A 45 28.90 -0.08 -9.93
CA HIS A 45 28.69 1.27 -10.45
C HIS A 45 28.22 1.27 -11.91
N ARG A 46 28.77 0.37 -12.74
CA ARG A 46 28.35 0.25 -14.14
C ARG A 46 26.90 -0.23 -14.30
N ARG A 47 26.37 -1.05 -13.35
CA ARG A 47 25.01 -1.60 -13.41
C ARG A 47 23.97 -0.67 -12.80
N PHE A 48 24.29 -0.03 -11.70
CA PHE A 48 23.35 0.77 -10.92
C PHE A 48 23.65 2.28 -10.93
N ALA A 49 24.71 2.71 -11.62
CA ALA A 49 25.13 4.13 -11.69
C ALA A 49 25.38 4.80 -10.33
N GLY A 50 25.50 4.03 -9.23
CA GLY A 50 25.82 4.54 -7.90
C GLY A 50 25.01 3.89 -6.79
N LYS A 51 25.27 4.36 -5.55
CA LYS A 51 24.69 3.81 -4.34
C LYS A 51 23.18 4.07 -4.26
N ASP A 52 22.76 5.29 -4.54
CA ASP A 52 21.36 5.70 -4.34
C ASP A 52 20.42 4.91 -5.28
N ASN A 53 20.81 4.74 -6.54
CA ASN A 53 20.05 3.94 -7.49
C ASN A 53 20.02 2.45 -7.11
N LEU A 54 21.13 1.92 -6.55
CA LEU A 54 21.15 0.55 -6.04
C LEU A 54 20.16 0.38 -4.88
N ILE A 55 20.15 1.33 -3.94
CA ILE A 55 19.21 1.31 -2.81
C ILE A 55 17.76 1.39 -3.32
N GLU A 56 17.49 2.28 -4.26
CA GLU A 56 16.17 2.40 -4.88
C GLU A 56 15.75 1.08 -5.56
N ALA A 57 16.65 0.43 -6.29
CA ALA A 57 16.38 -0.86 -6.93
C ALA A 57 16.08 -1.96 -5.89
N VAL A 58 16.81 -2.01 -4.77
CA VAL A 58 16.55 -2.93 -3.65
C VAL A 58 15.17 -2.69 -3.07
N LEU A 59 14.83 -1.45 -2.74
CA LEU A 59 13.54 -1.11 -2.15
C LEU A 59 12.38 -1.42 -3.11
N ALA A 60 12.53 -1.10 -4.39
CA ALA A 60 11.54 -1.42 -5.42
C ALA A 60 11.35 -2.93 -5.58
N ARG A 61 12.42 -3.73 -5.48
CA ARG A 61 12.35 -5.19 -5.51
C ARG A 61 11.61 -5.75 -4.30
N GLU A 62 11.92 -5.30 -3.11
CA GLU A 62 11.25 -5.75 -1.87
C GLU A 62 9.75 -5.37 -1.89
N THR A 63 9.42 -4.17 -2.37
CA THR A 63 8.01 -3.76 -2.56
C THR A 63 7.30 -4.69 -3.55
N ARG A 64 7.91 -5.01 -4.70
CA ARG A 64 7.31 -5.93 -5.68
C ARG A 64 7.10 -7.33 -5.11
N ARG A 65 8.05 -7.84 -4.31
CA ARG A 65 7.92 -9.14 -3.63
C ARG A 65 6.72 -9.14 -2.68
N MET A 66 6.61 -8.11 -1.85
CA MET A 66 5.47 -7.97 -0.94
C MET A 66 4.13 -7.91 -1.69
N LEU A 67 4.04 -7.11 -2.76
CA LEU A 67 2.82 -7.03 -3.57
C LEU A 67 2.48 -8.36 -4.27
N ALA A 68 3.47 -9.12 -4.70
CA ALA A 68 3.26 -10.45 -5.28
C ALA A 68 2.68 -11.43 -4.25
N GLU A 69 3.15 -11.38 -3.00
CA GLU A 69 2.59 -12.19 -1.90
C GLU A 69 1.15 -11.79 -1.59
N VAL A 70 0.84 -10.47 -1.54
CA VAL A 70 -0.53 -9.96 -1.39
C VAL A 70 -1.44 -10.48 -2.51
N THR A 71 -0.98 -10.42 -3.77
CA THR A 71 -1.73 -10.92 -4.93
C THR A 71 -1.98 -12.43 -4.81
N ALA A 72 -0.98 -13.20 -4.39
CA ALA A 72 -1.13 -14.64 -4.22
C ALA A 72 -2.20 -14.98 -3.18
N ILE A 73 -2.26 -14.26 -2.06
CA ILE A 73 -3.27 -14.45 -1.02
C ILE A 73 -4.66 -14.09 -1.55
N ALA A 74 -4.80 -12.96 -2.24
CA ALA A 74 -6.05 -12.49 -2.81
C ALA A 74 -6.67 -13.47 -3.83
N THR A 75 -5.93 -14.44 -4.32
CA THR A 75 -6.38 -15.44 -5.31
C THR A 75 -6.60 -16.84 -4.74
N THR A 76 -6.48 -17.04 -3.42
CA THR A 76 -6.50 -18.38 -2.80
C THR A 76 -7.89 -18.96 -2.62
N THR A 77 -8.94 -18.17 -2.55
CA THR A 77 -10.33 -18.60 -2.34
C THR A 77 -11.29 -17.94 -3.33
N ALA A 78 -12.43 -18.57 -3.57
CA ALA A 78 -13.49 -18.00 -4.42
C ALA A 78 -14.43 -17.05 -3.64
N ASP A 79 -14.39 -17.07 -2.30
CA ASP A 79 -15.19 -16.18 -1.46
C ASP A 79 -14.51 -14.81 -1.33
N VAL A 80 -15.15 -13.78 -1.83
CA VAL A 80 -14.65 -12.39 -1.87
C VAL A 80 -14.42 -11.83 -0.47
N ASP A 81 -15.30 -12.12 0.48
CA ASP A 81 -15.15 -11.64 1.86
C ASP A 81 -13.91 -12.23 2.51
N ALA A 82 -13.69 -13.54 2.31
CA ALA A 82 -12.50 -14.22 2.79
C ALA A 82 -11.23 -13.73 2.06
N GLN A 83 -11.29 -13.45 0.76
CA GLN A 83 -10.16 -12.88 0.02
C GLN A 83 -9.74 -11.52 0.58
N ILE A 84 -10.72 -10.62 0.78
CA ILE A 84 -10.46 -9.29 1.35
C ILE A 84 -9.93 -9.44 2.79
N GLU A 85 -10.57 -10.28 3.59
CA GLU A 85 -10.19 -10.50 5.00
C GLU A 85 -8.75 -11.01 5.11
N ASP A 86 -8.40 -12.09 4.43
CA ASP A 86 -7.07 -12.69 4.52
C ASP A 86 -6.00 -11.79 3.93
N THR A 87 -6.30 -11.09 2.80
CA THR A 87 -5.40 -10.12 2.19
C THR A 87 -5.12 -8.95 3.14
N MET A 88 -6.16 -8.41 3.76
CA MET A 88 -6.01 -7.28 4.67
C MET A 88 -5.29 -7.67 5.97
N LEU A 89 -5.59 -8.84 6.51
CA LEU A 89 -4.85 -9.37 7.67
C LEU A 89 -3.38 -9.53 7.35
N TYR A 90 -3.06 -10.11 6.18
CA TYR A 90 -1.68 -10.24 5.73
C TYR A 90 -1.00 -8.86 5.65
N VAL A 91 -1.62 -7.87 4.98
CA VAL A 91 -1.06 -6.50 4.87
C VAL A 91 -0.86 -5.87 6.24
N LEU A 92 -1.86 -5.93 7.13
CA LEU A 92 -1.77 -5.33 8.47
C LEU A 92 -0.72 -6.01 9.35
N LEU A 93 -0.57 -7.33 9.24
CA LEU A 93 0.45 -8.09 9.97
C LEU A 93 1.84 -7.89 9.36
N GLN A 94 2.00 -7.95 8.05
CA GLN A 94 3.28 -7.80 7.37
C GLN A 94 3.88 -6.41 7.50
N THR A 95 3.05 -5.36 7.48
CA THR A 95 3.53 -3.98 7.72
C THR A 95 4.18 -3.83 9.10
N ARG A 96 3.80 -4.67 10.08
CA ARG A 96 4.35 -4.66 11.44
C ARG A 96 5.60 -5.50 11.60
N ILE A 97 5.71 -6.62 10.88
CA ILE A 97 6.80 -7.60 11.02
C ILE A 97 7.75 -7.61 9.82
N HIS A 98 7.49 -6.77 8.79
CA HIS A 98 8.35 -6.77 7.61
C HIS A 98 9.80 -6.55 8.00
N ARG A 99 10.65 -7.54 7.68
CA ARG A 99 12.04 -7.61 8.11
C ARG A 99 12.84 -6.33 7.83
N LEU A 100 12.60 -5.69 6.68
CA LEU A 100 13.29 -4.46 6.29
C LEU A 100 12.91 -3.32 7.24
N VAL A 101 11.62 -3.10 7.49
CA VAL A 101 11.12 -2.01 8.34
C VAL A 101 11.57 -2.19 9.79
N THR A 102 11.30 -3.35 10.38
CA THR A 102 11.64 -3.66 11.78
C THR A 102 13.13 -3.59 12.02
N GLN A 103 13.94 -4.10 11.10
CA GLN A 103 15.38 -4.08 11.22
C GLN A 103 15.97 -2.67 11.04
N LEU A 104 15.47 -1.88 10.07
CA LEU A 104 15.88 -0.49 9.91
C LEU A 104 15.52 0.36 11.12
N LEU A 105 14.32 0.20 11.69
CA LEU A 105 13.93 0.88 12.94
C LEU A 105 14.88 0.55 14.09
N ARG A 106 15.46 -0.65 14.12
CA ARG A 106 16.40 -1.08 15.15
C ARG A 106 17.82 -0.53 14.95
N VAL A 107 18.35 -0.56 13.72
CA VAL A 107 19.75 -0.23 13.43
C VAL A 107 19.96 1.20 12.99
N ALA A 108 18.95 1.85 12.42
CA ALA A 108 18.99 3.21 11.90
C ALA A 108 17.61 3.89 12.00
N PRO A 109 17.10 4.11 13.24
CA PRO A 109 15.72 4.58 13.46
C PRO A 109 15.43 5.93 12.78
N GLU A 110 16.38 6.87 12.81
CA GLU A 110 16.20 8.17 12.15
C GLU A 110 16.03 8.04 10.63
N GLU A 111 16.80 7.13 10.00
CA GLU A 111 16.67 6.88 8.56
C GLU A 111 15.36 6.20 8.23
N ALA A 112 14.96 5.21 9.03
CA ALA A 112 13.70 4.49 8.86
C ALA A 112 12.51 5.45 8.99
N LEU A 113 12.48 6.30 10.03
CA LEU A 113 11.43 7.30 10.23
C LEU A 113 11.40 8.31 9.10
N ARG A 114 12.55 8.85 8.69
CA ARG A 114 12.60 9.79 7.57
C ARG A 114 12.08 9.18 6.27
N PHE A 115 12.47 7.94 5.98
CA PHE A 115 12.00 7.22 4.81
C PHE A 115 10.48 6.97 4.85
N SER A 116 9.96 6.58 6.01
CA SER A 116 8.54 6.26 6.17
C SER A 116 7.64 7.48 6.35
N THR A 117 8.18 8.65 6.69
CA THR A 117 7.39 9.88 6.91
C THR A 117 7.65 10.93 5.82
N VAL A 118 8.82 11.58 5.83
CA VAL A 118 9.16 12.67 4.91
C VAL A 118 9.21 12.20 3.44
N GLN A 119 9.63 10.95 3.21
CA GLN A 119 9.70 10.33 1.89
C GLN A 119 8.59 9.28 1.69
N GLY A 120 7.65 9.17 2.63
CA GLY A 120 6.60 8.15 2.66
C GLY A 120 5.53 8.30 1.58
N GLU A 121 5.41 9.47 0.95
CA GLU A 121 4.44 9.73 -0.12
C GLU A 121 4.51 8.68 -1.22
N ARG A 122 5.70 8.36 -1.70
CA ARG A 122 5.89 7.35 -2.75
C ARG A 122 5.43 5.95 -2.31
N LEU A 123 5.69 5.58 -1.07
CA LEU A 123 5.28 4.28 -0.52
C LEU A 123 3.75 4.18 -0.44
N VAL A 124 3.10 5.23 0.07
CA VAL A 124 1.64 5.31 0.15
C VAL A 124 1.01 5.30 -1.24
N SER A 125 1.56 6.07 -2.20
CA SER A 125 1.07 6.11 -3.58
C SER A 125 1.12 4.74 -4.26
N ILE A 126 2.21 3.98 -4.10
CA ILE A 126 2.32 2.61 -4.61
C ILE A 126 1.21 1.72 -4.02
N GLY A 127 0.94 1.82 -2.72
CA GLY A 127 -0.14 1.10 -2.06
C GLY A 127 -1.52 1.48 -2.60
N ILE A 128 -1.78 2.78 -2.78
CA ILE A 128 -3.04 3.27 -3.35
C ILE A 128 -3.25 2.73 -4.76
N ASP A 129 -2.27 2.90 -5.65
CA ASP A 129 -2.39 2.48 -7.05
C ASP A 129 -2.57 0.96 -7.17
N TYR A 130 -1.92 0.18 -6.31
CA TYR A 130 -2.10 -1.27 -6.24
C TYR A 130 -3.52 -1.65 -5.81
N ILE A 131 -4.06 -1.04 -4.74
CA ILE A 131 -5.41 -1.32 -4.25
C ILE A 131 -6.46 -0.87 -5.28
N VAL A 132 -6.27 0.29 -5.92
CA VAL A 132 -7.13 0.75 -7.03
C VAL A 132 -7.18 -0.31 -8.14
N GLY A 133 -6.03 -0.82 -8.55
CA GLY A 133 -5.96 -1.87 -9.58
C GLY A 133 -6.72 -3.14 -9.17
N MET A 134 -6.56 -3.59 -7.92
CA MET A 134 -7.27 -4.77 -7.40
C MET A 134 -8.79 -4.54 -7.36
N LEU A 135 -9.24 -3.41 -6.82
CA LEU A 135 -10.67 -3.08 -6.74
C LEU A 135 -11.31 -2.93 -8.13
N THR A 136 -10.62 -2.24 -9.06
CA THR A 136 -11.08 -2.13 -10.45
C THR A 136 -11.24 -3.51 -11.12
N HIS A 137 -10.31 -4.43 -10.87
CA HIS A 137 -10.42 -5.79 -11.36
C HIS A 137 -11.59 -6.54 -10.73
N ALA A 138 -11.80 -6.42 -9.42
CA ALA A 138 -12.91 -7.03 -8.70
C ALA A 138 -14.28 -6.47 -9.16
N GLN A 139 -14.38 -5.16 -9.43
CA GLN A 139 -15.55 -4.52 -10.01
C GLN A 139 -15.87 -5.08 -11.40
N ALA A 140 -14.87 -5.18 -12.27
CA ALA A 140 -15.03 -5.76 -13.60
C ALA A 140 -15.50 -7.23 -13.58
N ALA A 141 -15.16 -7.96 -12.52
CA ALA A 141 -15.61 -9.33 -12.28
C ALA A 141 -16.97 -9.42 -11.55
N GLY A 142 -17.59 -8.29 -11.16
CA GLY A 142 -18.84 -8.26 -10.41
C GLY A 142 -18.73 -8.76 -8.96
N LEU A 143 -17.54 -8.73 -8.38
CA LEU A 143 -17.25 -9.25 -7.05
C LEU A 143 -17.47 -8.19 -5.96
N VAL A 144 -17.38 -6.91 -6.31
CA VAL A 144 -17.64 -5.76 -5.45
C VAL A 144 -18.48 -4.73 -6.20
N ASP A 145 -19.15 -3.83 -5.49
CA ASP A 145 -20.01 -2.82 -6.07
C ASP A 145 -19.24 -1.84 -6.96
N ASP A 146 -19.95 -1.17 -7.87
CA ASP A 146 -19.38 -0.14 -8.73
C ASP A 146 -19.35 1.21 -7.98
N TYR A 147 -18.16 1.67 -7.63
CA TYR A 147 -17.90 2.94 -6.96
C TYR A 147 -16.50 3.46 -7.36
N ASP A 148 -16.17 4.72 -7.05
CA ASP A 148 -14.81 5.22 -7.22
C ASP A 148 -13.86 4.51 -6.22
N PRO A 149 -12.93 3.64 -6.67
CA PRO A 149 -12.08 2.86 -5.78
C PRO A 149 -11.02 3.71 -5.07
N ARG A 150 -10.70 4.91 -5.58
CA ARG A 150 -9.57 5.70 -5.10
C ARG A 150 -9.70 6.16 -3.62
N PRO A 151 -10.85 6.67 -3.15
CA PRO A 151 -11.02 7.04 -1.75
C PRO A 151 -10.88 5.86 -0.79
N VAL A 152 -11.41 4.69 -1.16
CA VAL A 152 -11.28 3.45 -0.38
C VAL A 152 -9.81 3.02 -0.33
N ALA A 153 -9.14 3.00 -1.48
CA ALA A 153 -7.73 2.65 -1.58
C ALA A 153 -6.84 3.58 -0.74
N GLU A 154 -7.13 4.88 -0.72
CA GLU A 154 -6.39 5.85 0.09
C GLU A 154 -6.56 5.59 1.59
N LEU A 155 -7.78 5.35 2.05
CA LEU A 155 -8.04 5.01 3.46
C LEU A 155 -7.30 3.75 3.88
N VAL A 156 -7.39 2.69 3.10
CA VAL A 156 -6.76 1.39 3.41
C VAL A 156 -5.23 1.51 3.39
N ALA A 157 -4.64 2.14 2.37
CA ALA A 157 -3.20 2.33 2.28
C ALA A 157 -2.65 3.19 3.44
N ARG A 158 -3.37 4.26 3.83
CA ARG A 158 -2.99 5.10 4.96
C ARG A 158 -3.14 4.39 6.30
N LEU A 159 -4.18 3.56 6.47
CA LEU A 159 -4.33 2.74 7.66
C LEU A 159 -3.15 1.76 7.80
N ALA A 160 -2.83 1.01 6.75
CA ALA A 160 -1.69 0.10 6.74
C ALA A 160 -0.37 0.84 7.07
N HIS A 161 -0.14 2.00 6.44
CA HIS A 161 1.02 2.84 6.70
C HIS A 161 1.05 3.38 8.15
N SER A 162 -0.09 3.80 8.71
CA SER A 162 -0.20 4.24 10.09
C SER A 162 0.15 3.12 11.07
N LEU A 163 -0.38 1.92 10.87
CA LEU A 163 -0.11 0.76 11.71
C LEU A 163 1.36 0.28 11.60
N MET A 164 2.00 0.49 10.46
CA MET A 164 3.44 0.24 10.31
C MET A 164 4.28 1.14 11.23
N LEU A 165 3.90 2.41 11.38
CA LEU A 165 4.63 3.39 12.20
C LEU A 165 4.23 3.35 13.67
N THR A 166 2.95 3.10 13.95
CA THR A 166 2.38 3.13 15.30
C THR A 166 1.47 1.92 15.49
N PRO A 167 2.05 0.73 15.75
CA PRO A 167 1.28 -0.51 15.83
C PRO A 167 0.37 -0.61 17.05
N GLY A 168 0.56 0.21 18.07
CA GLY A 168 -0.24 0.25 19.29
C GLY A 168 -0.88 1.62 19.51
N GLY A 169 -1.74 1.74 20.53
CA GLY A 169 -2.29 3.02 20.99
C GLY A 169 -3.74 3.30 20.58
N GLY A 170 -4.44 2.31 20.03
CA GLY A 170 -5.89 2.40 19.74
C GLY A 170 -6.73 1.48 20.58
N GLY A 171 -8.06 1.52 20.37
CA GLY A 171 -9.01 0.59 21.01
C GLY A 171 -9.02 -0.82 20.42
N VAL A 172 -8.37 -1.03 19.27
CA VAL A 172 -8.22 -2.33 18.62
C VAL A 172 -6.80 -2.83 18.83
N ASP A 173 -6.68 -4.01 19.41
CA ASP A 173 -5.39 -4.69 19.54
C ASP A 173 -5.10 -5.49 18.26
N PHE A 174 -4.34 -4.88 17.37
CA PHE A 174 -3.88 -5.56 16.15
C PHE A 174 -2.77 -6.59 16.41
N THR A 175 -2.31 -6.79 17.65
CA THR A 175 -1.38 -7.88 17.99
C THR A 175 -2.11 -9.19 18.25
N ASP A 176 -3.39 -9.13 18.52
CA ASP A 176 -4.28 -10.26 18.67
C ASP A 176 -4.98 -10.54 17.33
N ASP A 177 -4.80 -11.74 16.79
CA ASP A 177 -5.35 -12.14 15.50
C ASP A 177 -6.88 -12.11 15.48
N ALA A 178 -7.55 -12.43 16.59
CA ALA A 178 -9.01 -12.42 16.66
C ALA A 178 -9.56 -10.98 16.62
N HIS A 179 -8.91 -10.04 17.32
CA HIS A 179 -9.28 -8.62 17.29
C HIS A 179 -9.01 -8.00 15.92
N ALA A 180 -7.84 -8.27 15.33
CA ALA A 180 -7.50 -7.80 13.98
C ALA A 180 -8.49 -8.33 12.94
N ARG A 181 -8.82 -9.64 13.02
CA ARG A 181 -9.79 -10.29 12.13
C ARG A 181 -11.19 -9.71 12.28
N ALA A 182 -11.66 -9.51 13.51
CA ALA A 182 -12.95 -8.89 13.79
C ALA A 182 -13.03 -7.47 13.21
N PHE A 183 -11.98 -6.66 13.39
CA PHE A 183 -11.90 -5.31 12.80
C PHE A 183 -11.95 -5.35 11.28
N VAL A 184 -11.15 -6.19 10.64
CA VAL A 184 -11.12 -6.31 9.18
C VAL A 184 -12.50 -6.71 8.65
N ARG A 185 -13.11 -7.74 9.24
CA ARG A 185 -14.42 -8.25 8.82
C ARG A 185 -15.54 -7.22 8.96
N THR A 186 -15.55 -6.47 10.05
CA THR A 186 -16.64 -5.52 10.35
C THR A 186 -16.45 -4.14 9.73
N THR A 187 -15.22 -3.77 9.38
CA THR A 187 -14.89 -2.41 8.93
C THR A 187 -14.33 -2.39 7.52
N ILE A 188 -13.32 -3.21 7.23
CA ILE A 188 -12.58 -3.14 5.97
C ILE A 188 -13.32 -3.89 4.85
N VAL A 189 -13.84 -5.10 5.15
CA VAL A 189 -14.57 -5.90 4.14
C VAL A 189 -15.77 -5.13 3.59
N PRO A 190 -16.70 -4.57 4.41
CA PRO A 190 -17.80 -3.77 3.88
C PRO A 190 -17.35 -2.54 3.10
N LEU A 191 -16.31 -1.85 3.59
CA LEU A 191 -15.74 -0.68 2.93
C LEU A 191 -15.21 -1.01 1.53
N MET A 192 -14.49 -2.13 1.39
CA MET A 192 -13.95 -2.55 0.10
C MET A 192 -15.00 -3.13 -0.84
N LYS A 193 -16.09 -3.71 -0.30
CA LYS A 193 -17.19 -4.25 -1.12
C LYS A 193 -18.15 -3.19 -1.63
N HIS A 194 -18.48 -2.21 -0.79
CA HIS A 194 -19.58 -1.28 -1.03
C HIS A 194 -19.13 0.17 -1.20
N GLY A 195 -17.83 0.43 -1.03
CA GLY A 195 -17.28 1.79 -1.12
C GLY A 195 -17.64 2.67 0.08
N ILE A 196 -17.37 3.96 -0.07
CA ILE A 196 -17.78 4.99 0.87
C ILE A 196 -19.15 5.50 0.42
N THR A 197 -20.20 5.21 1.19
CA THR A 197 -21.54 5.76 0.93
C THR A 197 -21.46 7.28 1.05
N ARG A 198 -21.71 8.00 -0.05
CA ARG A 198 -22.00 9.43 0.04
C ARG A 198 -23.35 9.57 0.72
N PRO A 199 -23.51 10.48 1.70
CA PRO A 199 -24.85 10.86 2.11
C PRO A 199 -25.58 11.32 0.84
N ASP A 200 -26.75 10.75 0.59
CA ASP A 200 -27.57 11.02 -0.58
C ASP A 200 -27.61 12.52 -0.82
N GLU A 201 -27.27 12.96 -2.02
CA GLU A 201 -27.64 14.29 -2.48
C GLU A 201 -29.17 14.34 -2.36
N GLU A 202 -29.70 15.10 -1.41
CA GLU A 202 -31.15 15.32 -1.29
C GLU A 202 -31.68 15.62 -2.69
N PRO A 203 -32.73 14.90 -3.15
CA PRO A 203 -33.31 15.20 -4.45
C PRO A 203 -33.68 16.69 -4.44
N THR A 204 -33.05 17.46 -5.31
CA THR A 204 -33.38 18.86 -5.53
C THR A 204 -34.88 18.94 -5.76
N HIS A 205 -35.63 19.34 -4.74
CA HIS A 205 -37.03 19.70 -4.91
C HIS A 205 -37.09 20.82 -5.94
N ASP A 206 -37.43 20.40 -7.16
CA ASP A 206 -37.77 21.30 -8.24
C ASP A 206 -39.00 22.09 -7.74
N HIS A 207 -38.75 23.29 -7.23
CA HIS A 207 -39.82 24.24 -6.90
C HIS A 207 -40.49 24.62 -8.21
N VAL A 208 -41.48 23.84 -8.59
CA VAL A 208 -42.53 24.28 -9.51
C VAL A 208 -43.11 25.55 -8.89
N ARG A 209 -42.68 26.69 -9.40
CA ARG A 209 -43.32 27.97 -9.11
C ARG A 209 -44.70 27.96 -9.75
N ASP A 210 -45.70 27.61 -8.93
CA ASP A 210 -47.09 27.92 -9.22
C ASP A 210 -47.20 29.45 -9.33
N HIS A 211 -47.36 29.93 -10.55
CA HIS A 211 -47.81 31.29 -10.78
C HIS A 211 -49.29 31.39 -10.40
N PRO A 212 -49.67 32.25 -9.44
CA PRO A 212 -51.07 32.52 -9.18
C PRO A 212 -51.66 33.28 -10.40
N GLY A 213 -52.60 32.63 -11.06
CA GLY A 213 -53.35 33.19 -12.15
C GLY A 213 -54.05 34.49 -11.77
N THR A 214 -53.87 35.47 -12.60
CA THR A 214 -54.52 36.77 -12.59
C THR A 214 -56.04 36.61 -12.76
N ALA A 215 -56.82 36.94 -11.73
CA ALA A 215 -58.25 37.01 -11.84
C ALA A 215 -58.69 38.23 -12.69
N PRO A 216 -59.71 38.13 -13.57
CA PRO A 216 -60.19 39.28 -14.32
C PRO A 216 -61.06 40.17 -13.47
N ARG A 217 -60.86 41.48 -13.56
CA ARG A 217 -61.67 42.56 -12.98
C ARG A 217 -63.02 42.64 -13.67
N PRO A 218 -64.16 42.86 -12.97
CA PRO A 218 -65.41 43.20 -13.63
C PRO A 218 -65.43 44.69 -14.05
N ALA A 219 -65.89 44.95 -15.23
CA ALA A 219 -66.18 46.28 -15.78
C ALA A 219 -67.56 46.78 -15.33
N PRO A 220 -67.82 48.11 -15.50
CA PRO A 220 -68.65 49.02 -14.70
C PRO A 220 -70.16 48.77 -14.73
#